data_17f6d53cb159f276c21bad270cd15864
#
_entry.id   17f6d53cb159f276c21bad270cd15864
#
_cell.length_a   1.000
_cell.length_b   1.000
_cell.length_c   1.000
_cell.angle_alpha   90.00
_cell.angle_beta   90.00
_cell.angle_gamma   90.00
#
_symmetry.space_group_name_H-M   'P 1'
#
loop_
_entity.id
_entity.type
_entity.pdbx_description
1 polymer ?
#
loop_
_entity_poly.entity_id
_entity_poly.type
_entity_poly.pdbx_seq_one_letter_code
_entity_poly.pdbx_strand_id
1 'polypeptide(L)'
;MTLETGDLLQSILDSLDRIDYIRPDDIPDIELYMDQVTTFMDSRLKNAARNPEVDKILTKTMINNYAKNDLLPPPVRKKYSREHMLLLIFIYYFKGILSISDIQTVLKPITDRFFAGNEGLKLETIYNEVFSLEREEVEVMKQDVVRKYHKAQETFSD
;
A
#
# COMPACT_ATOMS: atom_id res chain seq x y z
N MET A 1 20.90 -9.99 -27.53
CA MET A 1 19.67 -9.16 -27.56
C MET A 1 19.92 -7.88 -26.80
N THR A 2 20.14 -6.82 -27.51
CA THR A 2 20.32 -5.50 -26.90
C THR A 2 18.94 -4.92 -26.67
N LEU A 3 18.56 -4.80 -25.41
CA LEU A 3 17.40 -3.96 -25.03
C LEU A 3 17.73 -2.53 -25.46
N GLU A 4 16.89 -1.96 -26.28
CA GLU A 4 17.02 -0.54 -26.56
C GLU A 4 16.88 0.24 -25.25
N THR A 5 17.73 1.24 -25.08
CA THR A 5 17.76 2.04 -23.84
C THR A 5 16.43 2.75 -23.58
N GLY A 6 15.69 3.10 -24.65
CA GLY A 6 14.34 3.66 -24.52
C GLY A 6 13.33 2.69 -23.94
N ASP A 7 13.45 1.40 -24.25
CA ASP A 7 12.57 0.37 -23.69
C ASP A 7 12.82 0.15 -22.22
N LEU A 8 14.09 0.24 -21.79
CA LEU A 8 14.44 0.14 -20.36
C LEU A 8 13.85 1.31 -19.57
N LEU A 9 13.97 2.53 -20.08
CA LEU A 9 13.38 3.71 -19.45
C LEU A 9 11.86 3.55 -19.32
N GLN A 10 11.19 3.15 -20.39
CA GLN A 10 9.73 2.96 -20.37
C GLN A 10 9.32 1.87 -19.37
N SER A 11 10.09 0.79 -19.29
CA SER A 11 9.85 -0.29 -18.32
C SER A 11 9.95 0.22 -16.88
N ILE A 12 10.92 1.06 -16.56
CA ILE A 12 11.08 1.67 -15.24
C ILE A 12 9.88 2.58 -14.93
N LEU A 13 9.49 3.44 -15.86
CA LEU A 13 8.35 4.34 -15.69
C LEU A 13 7.05 3.56 -15.48
N ASP A 14 6.83 2.50 -16.25
CA ASP A 14 5.66 1.63 -16.11
C ASP A 14 5.64 0.95 -14.73
N SER A 15 6.81 0.58 -14.22
CA SER A 15 6.93 0.01 -12.87
C SER A 15 6.56 1.01 -11.79
N LEU A 16 6.93 2.29 -11.96
CA LEU A 16 6.55 3.36 -11.05
C LEU A 16 5.05 3.67 -11.12
N ASP A 17 4.45 3.59 -12.30
CA ASP A 17 3.00 3.77 -12.49
C ASP A 17 2.18 2.70 -11.76
N ARG A 18 2.73 1.51 -11.57
CA ARG A 18 2.07 0.42 -10.84
C ARG A 18 2.04 0.64 -9.32
N ILE A 19 2.80 1.61 -8.81
CA ILE A 19 2.73 2.03 -7.42
C ILE A 19 1.47 2.90 -7.27
N ASP A 20 0.33 2.25 -7.20
CA ASP A 20 -0.95 2.90 -6.96
C ASP A 20 -1.52 2.42 -5.64
N TYR A 21 -2.38 3.22 -5.04
CA TYR A 21 -3.02 2.89 -3.78
C TYR A 21 -4.51 2.65 -3.96
N ILE A 22 -5.07 1.86 -3.06
CA ILE A 22 -6.50 1.63 -3.02
C ILE A 22 -7.17 2.89 -2.48
N ARG A 23 -8.14 3.42 -3.23
CA ARG A 23 -8.91 4.58 -2.77
C ARG A 23 -9.94 4.12 -1.74
N PRO A 24 -10.24 4.92 -0.72
CA PRO A 24 -11.29 4.57 0.24
C PRO A 24 -12.63 4.24 -0.40
N ASP A 25 -12.97 4.92 -1.49
CA ASP A 25 -14.22 4.68 -2.23
C ASP A 25 -14.25 3.31 -2.92
N ASP A 26 -13.10 2.69 -3.16
CA ASP A 26 -13.01 1.34 -3.72
C ASP A 26 -13.29 0.25 -2.68
N ILE A 27 -13.25 0.60 -1.40
CA ILE A 27 -13.52 -0.32 -0.30
C ILE A 27 -15.03 -0.46 -0.12
N PRO A 28 -15.58 -1.69 -0.09
CA PRO A 28 -17.00 -1.86 0.13
C PRO A 28 -17.48 -1.21 1.44
N ASP A 29 -18.60 -0.52 1.39
CA ASP A 29 -19.20 0.16 2.54
C ASP A 29 -20.08 -0.80 3.35
N ILE A 30 -19.56 -2.01 3.57
CA ILE A 30 -20.17 -3.06 4.38
C ILE A 30 -19.08 -3.74 5.20
N GLU A 31 -19.46 -4.37 6.31
CA GLU A 31 -18.55 -5.21 7.05
C GLU A 31 -18.29 -6.52 6.30
N LEU A 32 -17.03 -6.96 6.29
CA LEU A 32 -16.58 -8.13 5.53
C LEU A 32 -16.12 -9.25 6.45
N TYR A 33 -16.41 -10.49 6.05
CA TYR A 33 -15.80 -11.66 6.67
C TYR A 33 -14.36 -11.85 6.17
N MET A 34 -13.58 -12.66 6.89
CA MET A 34 -12.16 -12.91 6.58
C MET A 34 -11.93 -13.30 5.12
N ASP A 35 -12.76 -14.19 4.56
CA ASP A 35 -12.62 -14.62 3.18
C ASP A 35 -12.82 -13.50 2.16
N GLN A 36 -13.74 -12.58 2.46
CA GLN A 36 -14.01 -11.43 1.63
C GLN A 36 -12.85 -10.41 1.73
N VAL A 37 -12.29 -10.24 2.93
CA VAL A 37 -11.13 -9.37 3.14
C VAL A 37 -9.93 -9.85 2.33
N THR A 38 -9.57 -11.12 2.43
CA THR A 38 -8.43 -11.68 1.69
C THR A 38 -8.65 -11.61 0.19
N THR A 39 -9.85 -11.91 -0.29
CA THR A 39 -10.20 -11.82 -1.71
C THR A 39 -10.07 -10.38 -2.23
N PHE A 40 -10.59 -9.41 -1.47
CA PHE A 40 -10.50 -8.00 -1.83
C PHE A 40 -9.04 -7.55 -1.92
N MET A 41 -8.23 -7.87 -0.90
CA MET A 41 -6.82 -7.49 -0.88
C MET A 41 -6.05 -8.11 -2.04
N ASP A 42 -6.26 -9.38 -2.33
CA ASP A 42 -5.62 -10.04 -3.47
C ASP A 42 -5.99 -9.37 -4.80
N SER A 43 -7.27 -9.05 -4.99
CA SER A 43 -7.75 -8.45 -6.23
C SER A 43 -7.18 -7.05 -6.48
N ARG A 44 -6.92 -6.30 -5.41
CA ARG A 44 -6.49 -4.89 -5.51
C ARG A 44 -4.98 -4.72 -5.44
N LEU A 45 -4.28 -5.56 -4.69
CA LEU A 45 -2.84 -5.41 -4.43
C LEU A 45 -1.97 -6.38 -5.23
N LYS A 46 -2.55 -7.30 -5.98
CA LYS A 46 -1.82 -8.31 -6.73
C LYS A 46 -0.78 -7.71 -7.69
N ASN A 47 -1.10 -6.59 -8.31
CA ASN A 47 -0.21 -5.92 -9.26
C ASN A 47 1.01 -5.27 -8.60
N ALA A 48 0.95 -5.03 -7.30
CA ALA A 48 2.06 -4.47 -6.52
C ALA A 48 3.03 -5.53 -6.01
N ALA A 49 2.68 -6.81 -6.09
CA ALA A 49 3.54 -7.91 -5.65
C ALA A 49 4.66 -8.17 -6.65
N ARG A 50 5.84 -8.56 -6.14
CA ARG A 50 6.99 -8.94 -6.98
C ARG A 50 6.68 -10.10 -7.92
N ASN A 51 6.00 -11.11 -7.40
CA ASN A 51 5.57 -12.30 -8.13
C ASN A 51 4.06 -12.48 -7.94
N PRO A 52 3.22 -11.80 -8.73
CA PRO A 52 1.77 -11.78 -8.51
C PRO A 52 1.10 -13.16 -8.50
N GLU A 53 1.71 -14.15 -9.15
CA GLU A 53 1.16 -15.50 -9.22
C GLU A 53 1.51 -16.37 -8.00
N VAL A 54 2.60 -16.04 -7.31
CA VAL A 54 3.15 -16.83 -6.20
C VAL A 54 3.00 -16.13 -4.85
N ASP A 55 3.17 -14.81 -4.83
CA ASP A 55 3.13 -14.04 -3.59
C ASP A 55 1.69 -13.86 -3.11
N LYS A 56 1.43 -14.36 -1.92
CA LYS A 56 0.17 -14.08 -1.22
C LYS A 56 0.25 -12.72 -0.56
N ILE A 57 -0.70 -11.87 -0.88
CA ILE A 57 -0.74 -10.49 -0.37
C ILE A 57 -0.94 -10.47 1.15
N LEU A 58 -2.07 -11.01 1.60
CA LEU A 58 -2.40 -11.16 3.02
C LEU A 58 -3.12 -12.49 3.22
N THR A 59 -2.59 -13.32 4.11
CA THR A 59 -3.23 -14.59 4.47
C THR A 59 -4.07 -14.42 5.72
N LYS A 60 -4.99 -15.34 5.95
CA LYS A 60 -5.76 -15.40 7.19
C LYS A 60 -4.86 -15.44 8.43
N THR A 61 -3.78 -16.22 8.37
CA THR A 61 -2.80 -16.33 9.46
C THR A 61 -2.12 -15.00 9.74
N MET A 62 -1.72 -14.28 8.69
CA MET A 62 -1.10 -12.96 8.83
C MET A 62 -2.06 -11.98 9.51
N ILE A 63 -3.31 -11.90 9.06
CA ILE A 63 -4.31 -10.99 9.62
C ILE A 63 -4.58 -11.33 11.10
N ASN A 64 -4.70 -12.61 11.43
CA ASN A 64 -4.88 -13.05 12.82
C ASN A 64 -3.67 -12.67 13.68
N ASN A 65 -2.47 -12.79 13.16
CA ASN A 65 -1.25 -12.40 13.89
C ASN A 65 -1.20 -10.89 14.13
N TYR A 66 -1.66 -10.08 13.18
CA TYR A 66 -1.74 -8.63 13.36
C TYR A 66 -2.69 -8.26 14.50
N ALA A 67 -3.83 -8.93 14.60
CA ALA A 67 -4.77 -8.72 15.70
C ALA A 67 -4.16 -9.15 17.05
N LYS A 68 -3.45 -10.28 17.10
CA LYS A 68 -2.78 -10.76 18.32
C LYS A 68 -1.66 -9.84 18.79
N ASN A 69 -0.98 -9.18 17.86
CA ASN A 69 0.16 -8.30 18.16
C ASN A 69 -0.23 -6.82 18.28
N ASP A 70 -1.50 -6.54 18.47
CA ASP A 70 -2.04 -5.18 18.61
C ASP A 70 -1.75 -4.22 17.42
N LEU A 71 -1.47 -4.79 16.25
CA LEU A 71 -1.36 -4.00 15.01
C LEU A 71 -2.72 -3.64 14.43
N LEU A 72 -3.68 -4.52 14.63
CA LEU A 72 -5.03 -4.41 14.10
C LEU A 72 -6.02 -4.65 15.22
N PRO A 73 -7.01 -3.76 15.44
CA PRO A 73 -8.10 -4.06 16.36
C PRO A 73 -8.80 -5.37 15.98
N PRO A 74 -9.26 -6.16 16.96
CA PRO A 74 -9.92 -7.42 16.63
C PRO A 74 -11.22 -7.20 15.87
N PRO A 75 -11.63 -8.15 15.02
CA PRO A 75 -12.90 -8.05 14.34
C PRO A 75 -14.07 -8.16 15.33
N VAL A 76 -15.18 -7.53 14.99
CA VAL A 76 -16.41 -7.61 15.80
C VAL A 76 -17.33 -8.66 15.18
N ARG A 77 -17.68 -9.69 15.92
CA ARG A 77 -18.50 -10.81 15.45
C ARG A 77 -17.94 -11.44 14.16
N LYS A 78 -16.61 -11.58 14.10
CA LYS A 78 -15.87 -12.12 12.95
C LYS A 78 -15.93 -11.24 11.69
N LYS A 79 -16.38 -10.01 11.82
CA LYS A 79 -16.49 -9.06 10.70
C LYS A 79 -15.49 -7.93 10.84
N TYR A 80 -14.93 -7.54 9.72
CA TYR A 80 -13.97 -6.43 9.59
C TYR A 80 -14.66 -5.22 8.97
N SER A 81 -14.54 -4.07 9.63
CA SER A 81 -15.10 -2.82 9.16
C SER A 81 -14.23 -2.18 8.08
N ARG A 82 -14.72 -1.09 7.50
CA ARG A 82 -13.96 -0.27 6.55
C ARG A 82 -12.67 0.25 7.16
N GLU A 83 -12.69 0.65 8.44
CA GLU A 83 -11.49 1.10 9.16
C GLU A 83 -10.46 -0.01 9.31
N HIS A 84 -10.89 -1.24 9.55
CA HIS A 84 -9.99 -2.41 9.52
C HIS A 84 -9.31 -2.55 8.15
N MET A 85 -10.05 -2.35 7.07
CA MET A 85 -9.50 -2.44 5.72
C MET A 85 -8.44 -1.37 5.47
N LEU A 86 -8.69 -0.14 5.89
CA LEU A 86 -7.70 0.95 5.79
C LEU A 86 -6.43 0.63 6.57
N LEU A 87 -6.54 0.11 7.78
CA LEU A 87 -5.38 -0.30 8.58
C LEU A 87 -4.60 -1.45 7.94
N LEU A 88 -5.30 -2.45 7.39
CA LEU A 88 -4.66 -3.56 6.68
C LEU A 88 -3.85 -3.08 5.47
N ILE A 89 -4.36 -2.11 4.75
CA ILE A 89 -3.66 -1.52 3.61
C ILE A 89 -2.40 -0.78 4.08
N PHE A 90 -2.48 -0.01 5.16
CA PHE A 90 -1.29 0.61 5.76
C PHE A 90 -0.24 -0.43 6.16
N ILE A 91 -0.65 -1.49 6.85
CA ILE A 91 0.25 -2.57 7.27
C ILE A 91 0.91 -3.21 6.06
N TYR A 92 0.15 -3.47 5.01
CA TYR A 92 0.67 -4.06 3.78
C TYR A 92 1.78 -3.21 3.16
N TYR A 93 1.56 -1.91 3.03
CA TYR A 93 2.57 -1.01 2.45
C TYR A 93 3.78 -0.83 3.35
N PHE A 94 3.57 -0.72 4.67
CA PHE A 94 4.68 -0.50 5.60
C PHE A 94 5.53 -1.75 5.83
N LYS A 95 4.96 -2.96 5.71
CA LYS A 95 5.73 -4.19 5.97
C LYS A 95 6.88 -4.41 4.98
N GLY A 96 6.86 -3.73 3.84
CA GLY A 96 7.96 -3.78 2.87
C GLY A 96 9.19 -2.97 3.27
N ILE A 97 9.05 -2.04 4.21
CA ILE A 97 10.11 -1.10 4.61
C ILE A 97 10.33 -1.03 6.11
N LEU A 98 9.38 -1.45 6.93
CA LEU A 98 9.45 -1.38 8.38
C LEU A 98 9.27 -2.76 9.01
N SER A 99 9.87 -2.95 10.19
CA SER A 99 9.60 -4.12 11.02
C SER A 99 8.18 -4.07 11.60
N ILE A 100 7.67 -5.20 12.04
CA ILE A 100 6.35 -5.28 12.67
C ILE A 100 6.27 -4.39 13.90
N SER A 101 7.32 -4.34 14.72
CA SER A 101 7.33 -3.48 15.90
C SER A 101 7.36 -1.99 15.54
N ASP A 102 8.05 -1.61 14.47
CA ASP A 102 8.05 -0.24 13.98
C ASP A 102 6.68 0.16 13.44
N ILE A 103 6.02 -0.72 12.69
CA ILE A 103 4.66 -0.51 12.21
C ILE A 103 3.70 -0.29 13.39
N GLN A 104 3.82 -1.11 14.42
CA GLN A 104 3.01 -0.97 15.64
C GLN A 104 3.22 0.40 16.28
N THR A 105 4.46 0.84 16.39
CA THR A 105 4.80 2.16 16.96
C THR A 105 4.18 3.30 16.15
N VAL A 106 4.22 3.21 14.83
CA VAL A 106 3.66 4.24 13.93
C VAL A 106 2.13 4.22 13.95
N LEU A 107 1.51 3.04 13.88
CA LEU A 107 0.06 2.92 13.75
C LEU A 107 -0.70 3.06 15.07
N LYS A 108 -0.09 2.70 16.21
CA LYS A 108 -0.79 2.72 17.49
C LYS A 108 -1.44 4.06 17.82
N PRO A 109 -0.74 5.21 17.73
CA PRO A 109 -1.37 6.50 17.98
C PRO A 109 -2.54 6.79 17.05
N ILE A 110 -2.43 6.36 15.78
CA ILE A 110 -3.48 6.54 14.78
C ILE A 110 -4.68 5.67 15.11
N THR A 111 -4.43 4.39 15.43
CA THR A 111 -5.48 3.44 15.77
C THR A 111 -6.23 3.86 17.04
N ASP A 112 -5.48 4.21 18.09
CA ASP A 112 -6.08 4.60 19.38
C ASP A 112 -6.95 5.85 19.27
N ARG A 113 -6.61 6.75 18.37
CA ARG A 113 -7.25 8.06 18.24
C ARG A 113 -8.35 8.10 17.20
N PHE A 114 -8.21 7.39 16.11
CA PHE A 114 -9.07 7.52 14.93
C PHE A 114 -9.85 6.28 14.54
N PHE A 115 -9.48 5.11 15.07
CA PHE A 115 -10.24 3.90 14.82
C PHE A 115 -11.57 3.97 15.56
N ALA A 116 -12.66 3.78 14.85
CA ALA A 116 -14.03 3.92 15.37
C ALA A 116 -14.32 5.31 16.00
N GLY A 117 -13.55 6.31 15.58
CA GLY A 117 -13.56 7.63 16.24
C GLY A 117 -14.78 8.48 15.95
N ASN A 118 -15.23 9.14 17.02
CA ASN A 118 -16.27 10.14 16.98
C ASN A 118 -15.72 11.57 16.91
N GLU A 119 -14.41 11.71 16.79
CA GLU A 119 -13.75 13.01 16.83
C GLU A 119 -13.33 13.45 15.43
N GLY A 120 -13.99 14.42 14.86
CA GLY A 120 -13.68 15.29 13.73
C GLY A 120 -12.76 14.81 12.58
N LEU A 121 -11.71 14.09 12.85
CA LEU A 121 -10.82 13.49 11.86
C LEU A 121 -11.06 11.99 11.82
N LYS A 122 -11.49 11.52 10.66
CA LYS A 122 -11.68 10.08 10.42
C LYS A 122 -10.37 9.45 9.95
N LEU A 123 -10.19 8.17 10.22
CA LEU A 123 -9.06 7.39 9.71
C LEU A 123 -8.89 7.52 8.18
N GLU A 124 -10.01 7.61 7.47
CA GLU A 124 -10.03 7.84 6.03
C GLU A 124 -9.31 9.13 5.61
N THR A 125 -9.46 10.20 6.38
CA THR A 125 -8.79 11.47 6.11
C THR A 125 -7.27 11.32 6.20
N ILE A 126 -6.79 10.62 7.23
CA ILE A 126 -5.36 10.34 7.39
C ILE A 126 -4.87 9.46 6.26
N TYR A 127 -5.62 8.43 5.91
CA TYR A 127 -5.30 7.53 4.81
C TYR A 127 -5.10 8.31 3.49
N ASN A 128 -6.06 9.16 3.15
CA ASN A 128 -5.99 9.97 1.94
C ASN A 128 -4.79 10.92 1.94
N GLU A 129 -4.49 11.54 3.08
CA GLU A 129 -3.36 12.46 3.21
C GLU A 129 -2.03 11.73 2.99
N VAL A 130 -1.82 10.59 3.64
CA VAL A 130 -0.59 9.80 3.51
C VAL A 130 -0.38 9.34 2.07
N PHE A 131 -1.40 8.77 1.44
CA PHE A 131 -1.26 8.25 0.08
C PHE A 131 -1.25 9.34 -0.99
N SER A 132 -1.82 10.51 -0.72
CA SER A 132 -1.67 11.68 -1.59
C SER A 132 -0.22 12.15 -1.64
N LEU A 133 0.45 12.22 -0.51
CA LEU A 133 1.88 12.56 -0.44
C LEU A 133 2.75 11.53 -1.18
N GLU A 134 2.46 10.25 -1.00
CA GLU A 134 3.18 9.18 -1.70
C GLU A 134 3.02 9.28 -3.22
N ARG A 135 1.82 9.61 -3.68
CA ARG A 135 1.54 9.80 -5.11
C ARG A 135 2.33 10.97 -5.70
N GLU A 136 2.44 12.07 -4.98
CA GLU A 136 3.28 13.21 -5.38
C GLU A 136 4.74 12.80 -5.48
N GLU A 137 5.23 12.02 -4.54
CA GLU A 137 6.61 11.52 -4.55
C GLU A 137 6.87 10.59 -5.74
N VAL A 138 5.92 9.78 -6.15
CA VAL A 138 6.05 8.92 -7.35
C VAL A 138 6.22 9.78 -8.60
N GLU A 139 5.46 10.87 -8.76
CA GLU A 139 5.60 11.78 -9.89
C GLU A 139 6.97 12.47 -9.90
N VAL A 140 7.45 12.92 -8.74
CA VAL A 140 8.79 13.50 -8.60
C VAL A 140 9.85 12.46 -8.96
N MET A 141 9.70 11.22 -8.52
CA MET A 141 10.62 10.13 -8.83
C MET A 141 10.68 9.84 -10.32
N LYS A 142 9.54 9.83 -11.02
CA LYS A 142 9.48 9.65 -12.48
C LYS A 142 10.25 10.75 -13.20
N GLN A 143 10.03 12.01 -12.84
CA GLN A 143 10.74 13.15 -13.43
C GLN A 143 12.25 13.04 -13.19
N ASP A 144 12.66 12.65 -12.01
CA ASP A 144 14.06 12.47 -11.66
C ASP A 144 14.72 11.35 -12.47
N VAL A 145 14.04 10.22 -12.65
CA VAL A 145 14.52 9.10 -13.47
C VAL A 145 14.71 9.54 -14.93
N VAL A 146 13.74 10.24 -15.50
CA VAL A 146 13.81 10.74 -16.88
C VAL A 146 15.00 11.71 -17.06
N ARG A 147 15.16 12.63 -16.13
CA ARG A 147 16.26 13.60 -16.15
C ARG A 147 17.61 12.90 -16.08
N LYS A 148 17.79 11.95 -15.18
CA LYS A 148 19.04 11.18 -15.04
C LYS A 148 19.35 10.34 -16.28
N TYR A 149 18.31 9.77 -16.87
CA TYR A 149 18.47 9.00 -18.11
C TYR A 149 18.99 9.88 -19.27
N HIS A 150 18.39 11.04 -19.50
CA HIS A 150 18.85 11.96 -20.55
C HIS A 150 20.27 12.45 -20.30
N LYS A 151 20.60 12.75 -19.06
CA LYS A 151 21.96 13.18 -18.69
C LYS A 151 22.99 12.07 -18.95
N ALA A 152 22.65 10.82 -18.65
CA ALA A 152 23.51 9.68 -18.92
C ALA A 152 23.70 9.48 -20.43
N GLN A 153 22.66 9.65 -21.25
CA GLN A 153 22.77 9.59 -22.71
C GLN A 153 23.74 10.64 -23.25
N GLU A 154 23.66 11.87 -22.78
CA GLU A 154 24.55 12.96 -23.19
C GLU A 154 26.01 12.64 -22.82
N THR A 155 26.24 12.02 -21.68
CA THR A 155 27.58 11.66 -21.20
C THR A 155 28.21 10.55 -22.03
N PHE A 156 27.42 9.58 -22.49
CA PHE A 156 27.88 8.39 -23.21
C PHE A 156 27.63 8.43 -24.72
N SER A 157 27.05 9.50 -25.24
CA SER A 157 26.91 9.69 -26.68
C SER A 157 28.16 10.37 -27.25
N ASP A 158 28.82 9.72 -28.15
CA ASP A 158 29.90 10.33 -28.94
C ASP A 158 29.34 11.11 -30.11
#